data_c3d84a53ff8f54a5ef14e02d93bb5f5c
#
_entry.id   c3d84a53ff8f54a5ef14e02d93bb5f5c
#
_cell.length_a   1.000
_cell.length_b   1.000
_cell.length_c   1.000
_cell.angle_alpha   90.00
_cell.angle_beta   90.00
_cell.angle_gamma   90.00
#
_symmetry.space_group_name_H-M   'P 1'
#
loop_
_entity.id
_entity.type
_entity.pdbx_description
1 polymer ?
#
loop_
_entity_poly.entity_id
_entity_poly.type
_entity_poly.pdbx_seq_one_letter_code
_entity_poly.pdbx_strand_id
1 'polypeptide(L)'
;FTVLRKIVSTRGDGMIKIAFFDIDGTLLKMGHRELTEKTAKALNSLRQKGILLCMATGRGYLSIPAFQDVTFDVLLTFNGSYVTVGEKIIFKNPLNHHDKQQIIRNLKKMNRAAAISNEHFIVTNGTDQDLEQYFRFGNEILTIADNFDELCKDDIYQIMCSCRKEEYDQILEGTKETQITAWWDKAADIIPLNCGKGNAVNAVLDYYGFSKEEAIAFGDGKNDIEMLEAVGTGVAMGNAGDEVKARAAAICRPVEEDGVYYYCLEKNLITGI
;
A
#
# COMPACT_ATOMS: atom_id res chain seq x y z
N PHE A 1 6.94 27.03 -10.33
CA PHE A 1 7.34 26.47 -11.64
C PHE A 1 8.22 25.26 -11.38
N THR A 2 7.62 24.05 -11.32
CA THR A 2 8.33 22.78 -11.17
C THR A 2 8.68 22.29 -12.57
N VAL A 3 9.98 22.32 -12.87
CA VAL A 3 10.54 21.83 -14.13
C VAL A 3 10.35 20.31 -14.18
N LEU A 4 9.44 19.84 -15.02
CA LEU A 4 9.36 18.44 -15.44
C LEU A 4 10.67 18.08 -16.15
N ARG A 5 11.61 17.44 -15.43
CA ARG A 5 12.75 16.79 -16.06
C ARG A 5 12.23 15.59 -16.86
N LYS A 6 12.12 15.75 -18.19
CA LYS A 6 12.07 14.61 -19.10
C LYS A 6 13.37 13.84 -18.92
N ILE A 7 13.33 12.72 -18.23
CA ILE A 7 14.43 11.76 -18.18
C ILE A 7 14.41 11.04 -19.55
N VAL A 8 15.33 11.43 -20.43
CA VAL A 8 15.55 10.73 -21.70
C VAL A 8 16.29 9.43 -21.36
N SER A 9 15.61 8.31 -21.51
CA SER A 9 16.16 6.97 -21.35
C SER A 9 17.20 6.71 -22.44
N THR A 10 18.48 6.66 -22.05
CA THR A 10 19.50 5.97 -22.84
C THR A 10 19.45 4.49 -22.46
N ARG A 11 19.16 3.61 -23.40
CA ARG A 11 19.26 2.14 -23.25
C ARG A 11 20.67 1.78 -22.82
N GLY A 12 20.81 1.13 -21.66
CA GLY A 12 22.07 0.52 -21.22
C GLY A 12 22.17 0.40 -19.70
N ASP A 13 22.30 -0.82 -19.25
CA ASP A 13 22.60 -1.32 -17.90
C ASP A 13 21.46 -1.26 -16.89
N GLY A 14 21.14 -2.43 -16.31
CA GLY A 14 20.08 -2.68 -15.34
C GLY A 14 20.19 -1.89 -14.02
N MET A 15 20.28 -0.56 -14.13
CA MET A 15 20.35 0.36 -13.00
C MET A 15 18.95 0.61 -12.48
N ILE A 16 18.74 0.42 -11.18
CA ILE A 16 17.47 0.73 -10.51
C ILE A 16 17.16 2.23 -10.67
N LYS A 17 15.97 2.54 -11.17
CA LYS A 17 15.46 3.91 -11.37
C LYS A 17 14.32 4.27 -10.42
N ILE A 18 13.64 3.24 -9.88
CA ILE A 18 12.47 3.42 -9.06
C ILE A 18 12.42 2.35 -7.96
N ALA A 19 12.05 2.75 -6.76
CA ALA A 19 11.99 1.87 -5.60
C ALA A 19 10.62 2.01 -4.91
N PHE A 20 9.94 0.88 -4.72
CA PHE A 20 8.64 0.79 -4.06
C PHE A 20 8.81 0.27 -2.63
N PHE A 21 8.14 0.89 -1.69
CA PHE A 21 8.22 0.54 -0.28
C PHE A 21 6.83 0.42 0.32
N ASP A 22 6.53 -0.70 0.94
CA ASP A 22 5.45 -0.75 1.90
C ASP A 22 5.81 0.06 3.16
N ILE A 23 4.81 0.39 3.98
CA ILE A 23 5.00 1.20 5.20
C ILE A 23 5.14 0.29 6.43
N ASP A 24 4.08 -0.42 6.77
CA ASP A 24 3.90 -1.08 8.07
C ASP A 24 4.59 -2.44 8.12
N GLY A 25 5.66 -2.57 8.87
CA GLY A 25 6.52 -3.75 8.88
C GLY A 25 7.66 -3.70 7.86
N THR A 26 7.72 -2.65 7.02
CA THR A 26 8.75 -2.45 6.01
C THR A 26 9.59 -1.19 6.27
N LEU A 27 8.99 -0.01 6.20
CA LEU A 27 9.64 1.26 6.56
C LEU A 27 9.47 1.59 8.04
N LEU A 28 8.30 1.28 8.59
CA LEU A 28 7.95 1.51 9.99
C LEU A 28 7.78 0.19 10.73
N LYS A 29 8.30 0.14 11.95
CA LYS A 29 7.91 -0.90 12.90
C LYS A 29 6.41 -0.77 13.19
N MET A 30 5.72 -1.89 13.36
CA MET A 30 4.30 -1.89 13.69
C MET A 30 4.00 -0.96 14.87
N GLY A 31 3.02 -0.07 14.70
CA GLY A 31 2.62 0.90 15.73
C GLY A 31 3.51 2.14 15.87
N HIS A 32 4.60 2.25 15.10
CA HIS A 32 5.44 3.45 15.07
C HIS A 32 5.01 4.41 13.96
N ARG A 33 5.38 5.70 14.12
CA ARG A 33 5.06 6.76 13.15
C ARG A 33 6.28 7.41 12.50
N GLU A 34 7.46 7.11 13.00
CA GLU A 34 8.70 7.74 12.58
C GLU A 34 9.66 6.70 11.99
N LEU A 35 10.34 7.10 10.93
CA LEU A 35 11.44 6.35 10.36
C LEU A 35 12.61 6.32 11.33
N THR A 36 13.38 5.24 11.30
CA THR A 36 14.70 5.28 11.93
C THR A 36 15.63 6.20 11.13
N GLU A 37 16.64 6.76 11.78
CA GLU A 37 17.66 7.60 11.12
C GLU A 37 18.31 6.90 9.93
N LYS A 38 18.59 5.58 10.05
CA LYS A 38 19.18 4.78 8.98
C LYS A 38 18.22 4.60 7.81
N THR A 39 16.95 4.29 8.07
CA THR A 39 15.95 4.15 7.02
C THR A 39 15.74 5.47 6.28
N ALA A 40 15.58 6.59 6.99
CA ALA A 40 15.47 7.91 6.39
C ALA A 40 16.68 8.25 5.52
N LYS A 41 17.89 7.93 6.01
CA LYS A 41 19.15 8.12 5.29
C LYS A 41 19.22 7.26 4.02
N ALA A 42 18.78 5.99 4.07
CA ALA A 42 18.74 5.14 2.90
C ALA A 42 17.85 5.74 1.82
N LEU A 43 16.63 6.15 2.16
CA LEU A 43 15.68 6.75 1.24
C LEU A 43 16.23 8.04 0.61
N ASN A 44 16.77 8.94 1.42
CA ASN A 44 17.38 10.17 0.92
C ASN A 44 18.59 9.90 0.01
N SER A 45 19.42 8.90 0.31
CA SER A 45 20.57 8.52 -0.52
C SER A 45 20.13 7.93 -1.87
N LEU A 46 19.09 7.11 -1.89
CA LEU A 46 18.49 6.61 -3.13
C LEU A 46 17.99 7.78 -4.00
N ARG A 47 17.28 8.74 -3.38
CA ARG A 47 16.78 9.93 -4.08
C ARG A 47 17.89 10.81 -4.62
N GLN A 48 18.98 11.01 -3.88
CA GLN A 48 20.17 11.74 -4.34
C GLN A 48 20.83 11.10 -5.56
N LYS A 49 20.73 9.76 -5.70
CA LYS A 49 21.16 9.01 -6.90
C LYS A 49 20.16 9.09 -8.06
N GLY A 50 19.05 9.80 -7.90
CA GLY A 50 18.01 9.96 -8.93
C GLY A 50 17.01 8.80 -9.00
N ILE A 51 16.98 7.92 -7.99
CA ILE A 51 15.99 6.85 -7.88
C ILE A 51 14.70 7.46 -7.34
N LEU A 52 13.59 7.25 -8.06
CA LEU A 52 12.26 7.67 -7.61
C LEU A 52 11.82 6.82 -6.42
N LEU A 53 11.25 7.47 -5.41
CA LEU A 53 10.72 6.81 -4.23
C LEU A 53 9.20 6.69 -4.33
N CYS A 54 8.69 5.46 -4.25
CA CYS A 54 7.27 5.16 -4.27
C CYS A 54 6.84 4.53 -2.96
N MET A 55 5.82 5.08 -2.34
CA MET A 55 5.16 4.49 -1.20
C MET A 55 4.00 3.63 -1.69
N ALA A 56 3.90 2.37 -1.26
CA ALA A 56 2.84 1.43 -1.63
C ALA A 56 2.18 0.85 -0.38
N THR A 57 0.97 1.30 -0.05
CA THR A 57 0.34 1.00 1.23
C THR A 57 -1.13 0.58 1.11
N GLY A 58 -1.59 -0.25 2.06
CA GLY A 58 -3.02 -0.49 2.28
C GLY A 58 -3.74 0.68 2.93
N ARG A 59 -3.00 1.62 3.51
CA ARG A 59 -3.58 2.80 4.14
C ARG A 59 -4.30 3.68 3.13
N GLY A 60 -5.36 4.35 3.61
CA GLY A 60 -6.00 5.44 2.90
C GLY A 60 -5.10 6.68 2.78
N TYR A 61 -5.42 7.56 1.85
CA TYR A 61 -4.63 8.76 1.58
C TYR A 61 -4.44 9.65 2.84
N LEU A 62 -5.46 9.78 3.67
CA LEU A 62 -5.44 10.58 4.91
C LEU A 62 -4.64 9.92 6.04
N SER A 63 -4.38 8.63 5.94
CA SER A 63 -3.70 7.82 6.96
C SER A 63 -2.19 7.69 6.72
N ILE A 64 -1.68 8.35 5.68
CA ILE A 64 -0.25 8.33 5.37
C ILE A 64 0.51 9.13 6.42
N PRO A 65 1.53 8.55 7.09
CA PRO A 65 2.36 9.30 8.02
C PRO A 65 3.14 10.41 7.30
N ALA A 66 3.24 11.59 7.89
CA ALA A 66 4.15 12.62 7.42
C ALA A 66 5.58 12.27 7.84
N PHE A 67 6.42 11.95 6.88
CA PHE A 67 7.86 11.77 7.10
C PHE A 67 8.57 13.09 6.91
N GLN A 68 9.00 13.74 8.01
CA GLN A 68 9.54 15.11 7.98
C GLN A 68 10.75 15.28 7.07
N ASP A 69 11.58 14.23 6.94
CA ASP A 69 12.87 14.30 6.24
C ASP A 69 12.89 13.52 4.91
N VAL A 70 11.78 12.90 4.52
CA VAL A 70 11.71 12.08 3.31
C VAL A 70 10.49 12.46 2.47
N THR A 71 10.71 12.72 1.19
CA THR A 71 9.63 12.98 0.23
C THR A 71 9.51 11.80 -0.73
N PHE A 72 8.31 11.29 -0.90
CA PHE A 72 7.99 10.29 -1.91
C PHE A 72 7.48 10.96 -3.19
N ASP A 73 7.91 10.45 -4.33
CA ASP A 73 7.54 10.97 -5.65
C ASP A 73 6.19 10.41 -6.12
N VAL A 74 5.85 9.20 -5.65
CA VAL A 74 4.63 8.47 -5.99
C VAL A 74 3.99 7.89 -4.74
N LEU A 75 2.67 7.98 -4.64
CA LEU A 75 1.87 7.36 -3.58
C LEU A 75 0.89 6.37 -4.20
N LEU A 76 1.00 5.10 -3.83
CA LEU A 76 0.03 4.04 -4.10
C LEU A 76 -0.73 3.77 -2.80
N THR A 77 -1.98 4.17 -2.73
CA THR A 77 -2.83 4.07 -1.53
C THR A 77 -4.02 3.14 -1.77
N PHE A 78 -4.74 2.80 -0.70
CA PHE A 78 -5.89 1.89 -0.77
C PHE A 78 -5.55 0.56 -1.47
N ASN A 79 -4.41 -0.05 -1.11
CA ASN A 79 -3.90 -1.25 -1.76
C ASN A 79 -3.76 -1.10 -3.30
N GLY A 80 -3.40 0.08 -3.77
CA GLY A 80 -3.20 0.36 -5.19
C GLY A 80 -4.44 0.81 -5.96
N SER A 81 -5.56 1.06 -5.28
CA SER A 81 -6.78 1.59 -5.93
C SER A 81 -6.70 3.07 -6.29
N TYR A 82 -5.73 3.79 -5.72
CA TYR A 82 -5.51 5.22 -5.98
C TYR A 82 -4.02 5.54 -6.03
N VAL A 83 -3.56 6.08 -7.15
CA VAL A 83 -2.14 6.35 -7.40
C VAL A 83 -1.94 7.79 -7.83
N THR A 84 -1.04 8.49 -7.12
CA THR A 84 -0.66 9.87 -7.44
C THR A 84 0.85 10.02 -7.68
N VAL A 85 1.20 10.94 -8.58
CA VAL A 85 2.56 11.45 -8.82
C VAL A 85 2.55 12.93 -8.46
N GLY A 86 3.11 13.27 -7.30
CA GLY A 86 2.87 14.59 -6.72
C GLY A 86 1.37 14.83 -6.54
N GLU A 87 0.86 15.94 -7.09
CA GLU A 87 -0.59 16.27 -7.05
C GLU A 87 -1.41 15.61 -8.18
N LYS A 88 -0.77 14.94 -9.13
CA LYS A 88 -1.45 14.37 -10.29
C LYS A 88 -1.93 12.94 -10.01
N ILE A 89 -3.22 12.69 -10.15
CA ILE A 89 -3.78 11.34 -10.15
C ILE A 89 -3.42 10.68 -11.48
N ILE A 90 -2.72 9.55 -11.46
CA ILE A 90 -2.36 8.76 -12.65
C ILE A 90 -3.20 7.48 -12.79
N PHE A 91 -3.75 7.00 -11.68
CA PHE A 91 -4.64 5.85 -11.67
C PHE A 91 -5.64 5.99 -10.53
N LYS A 92 -6.90 5.69 -10.79
CA LYS A 92 -7.94 5.51 -9.78
C LYS A 92 -8.94 4.46 -10.23
N ASN A 93 -9.33 3.59 -9.32
CA ASN A 93 -10.31 2.56 -9.57
C ASN A 93 -11.18 2.39 -8.31
N PRO A 94 -12.28 3.16 -8.17
CA PRO A 94 -13.19 3.02 -7.04
C PRO A 94 -14.03 1.74 -7.17
N LEU A 95 -14.56 1.27 -6.06
CA LEU A 95 -15.56 0.20 -6.01
C LEU A 95 -16.79 0.61 -6.83
N ASN A 96 -17.26 -0.26 -7.72
CA ASN A 96 -18.48 0.02 -8.47
C ASN A 96 -19.68 0.11 -7.52
N HIS A 97 -20.70 0.86 -7.95
CA HIS A 97 -21.84 1.18 -7.09
C HIS A 97 -22.62 -0.06 -6.64
N HIS A 98 -22.81 -1.04 -7.55
CA HIS A 98 -23.54 -2.26 -7.25
C HIS A 98 -22.85 -3.08 -6.16
N ASP A 99 -21.57 -3.37 -6.33
CA ASP A 99 -20.80 -4.22 -5.43
C ASP A 99 -20.63 -3.54 -4.06
N LYS A 100 -20.34 -2.23 -4.04
CA LYS A 100 -20.29 -1.43 -2.82
C LYS A 100 -21.57 -1.56 -1.99
N GLN A 101 -22.74 -1.38 -2.62
CA GLN A 101 -24.03 -1.54 -1.95
C GLN A 101 -24.28 -2.99 -1.51
N GLN A 102 -23.87 -3.97 -2.31
CA GLN A 102 -24.03 -5.39 -1.97
C GLN A 102 -23.20 -5.76 -0.75
N ILE A 103 -21.93 -5.35 -0.70
CA ILE A 103 -21.02 -5.58 0.43
C ILE A 103 -21.62 -4.99 1.73
N ILE A 104 -22.08 -3.75 1.69
CA ILE A 104 -22.69 -3.10 2.87
C ILE A 104 -23.93 -3.87 3.34
N ARG A 105 -24.78 -4.34 2.41
CA ARG A 105 -25.93 -5.21 2.76
C ARG A 105 -25.49 -6.53 3.38
N ASN A 106 -24.46 -7.18 2.85
CA ASN A 106 -23.96 -8.44 3.36
C ASN A 106 -23.39 -8.27 4.77
N LEU A 107 -22.53 -7.25 4.99
CA LEU A 107 -22.00 -6.93 6.31
C LEU A 107 -23.11 -6.64 7.33
N LYS A 108 -24.14 -5.89 6.94
CA LYS A 108 -25.31 -5.64 7.79
C LYS A 108 -26.03 -6.93 8.18
N LYS A 109 -26.24 -7.87 7.23
CA LYS A 109 -26.85 -9.19 7.52
C LYS A 109 -25.99 -10.01 8.49
N MET A 110 -24.67 -9.86 8.43
CA MET A 110 -23.71 -10.51 9.31
C MET A 110 -23.57 -9.81 10.66
N ASN A 111 -24.30 -8.70 10.89
CA ASN A 111 -24.15 -7.83 12.05
C ASN A 111 -22.73 -7.30 12.21
N ARG A 112 -22.07 -6.95 11.09
CA ARG A 112 -20.73 -6.37 11.02
C ARG A 112 -20.81 -4.89 10.64
N ALA A 113 -19.95 -4.08 11.23
CA ALA A 113 -19.75 -2.70 10.82
C ALA A 113 -18.97 -2.64 9.50
N ALA A 114 -19.25 -1.62 8.70
CA ALA A 114 -18.51 -1.28 7.48
C ALA A 114 -17.85 0.08 7.66
N ALA A 115 -16.53 0.15 7.53
CA ALA A 115 -15.82 1.40 7.36
C ALA A 115 -15.56 1.63 5.87
N ILE A 116 -15.75 2.84 5.38
CA ILE A 116 -15.52 3.25 3.99
C ILE A 116 -14.46 4.35 3.94
N SER A 117 -13.64 4.35 2.90
CA SER A 117 -12.55 5.29 2.76
C SER A 117 -12.36 5.76 1.33
N ASN A 118 -12.07 7.05 1.19
CA ASN A 118 -11.57 7.69 -0.02
C ASN A 118 -10.49 8.73 0.32
N GLU A 119 -10.10 9.56 -0.64
CA GLU A 119 -9.09 10.59 -0.43
C GLU A 119 -9.52 11.74 0.49
N HIS A 120 -10.82 11.82 0.85
CA HIS A 120 -11.39 12.91 1.65
C HIS A 120 -11.85 12.49 3.04
N PHE A 121 -12.20 11.20 3.23
CA PHE A 121 -12.69 10.72 4.52
C PHE A 121 -12.42 9.23 4.76
N ILE A 122 -12.43 8.88 6.06
CA ILE A 122 -12.51 7.52 6.58
C ILE A 122 -13.61 7.54 7.61
N VAL A 123 -14.70 6.82 7.38
CA VAL A 123 -15.85 6.78 8.28
C VAL A 123 -16.48 5.39 8.35
N THR A 124 -17.26 5.13 9.38
CA THR A 124 -17.93 3.85 9.59
C THR A 124 -19.42 4.04 9.93
N ASN A 125 -20.23 3.00 9.70
CA ASN A 125 -21.63 2.95 10.11
C ASN A 125 -21.84 2.32 11.51
N GLY A 126 -20.77 1.93 12.18
CA GLY A 126 -20.77 1.31 13.50
C GLY A 126 -19.38 0.86 13.88
N THR A 127 -19.25 0.10 14.96
CA THR A 127 -17.96 -0.43 15.40
C THR A 127 -18.11 -1.79 16.07
N ASP A 128 -17.02 -2.53 16.11
CA ASP A 128 -16.81 -3.71 16.94
C ASP A 128 -15.34 -3.78 17.38
N GLN A 129 -15.05 -4.66 18.32
CA GLN A 129 -13.73 -4.73 18.95
C GLN A 129 -12.59 -5.00 17.96
N ASP A 130 -12.79 -5.89 16.98
CA ASP A 130 -11.75 -6.24 16.02
C ASP A 130 -11.53 -5.10 15.01
N LEU A 131 -12.61 -4.41 14.56
CA LEU A 131 -12.50 -3.26 13.67
C LEU A 131 -11.81 -2.06 14.38
N GLU A 132 -12.14 -1.79 15.65
CA GLU A 132 -11.42 -0.79 16.44
C GLU A 132 -9.94 -1.13 16.58
N GLN A 133 -9.61 -2.40 16.83
CA GLN A 133 -8.22 -2.84 16.94
C GLN A 133 -7.47 -2.69 15.62
N TYR A 134 -8.13 -3.00 14.48
CA TYR A 134 -7.59 -2.79 13.14
C TYR A 134 -7.15 -1.34 12.92
N PHE A 135 -8.02 -0.38 13.24
CA PHE A 135 -7.69 1.05 13.11
C PHE A 135 -6.62 1.52 14.11
N ARG A 136 -6.61 0.96 15.33
CA ARG A 136 -5.58 1.26 16.33
C ARG A 136 -4.17 0.84 15.89
N PHE A 137 -4.01 -0.21 15.11
CA PHE A 137 -2.70 -0.57 14.53
C PHE A 137 -2.15 0.54 13.63
N GLY A 138 -3.02 1.24 12.88
CA GLY A 138 -2.66 2.43 12.10
C GLY A 138 -2.57 3.72 12.92
N ASN A 139 -2.80 3.67 14.24
CA ASN A 139 -2.97 4.85 15.10
C ASN A 139 -4.12 5.78 14.62
N GLU A 140 -5.19 5.19 14.10
CA GLU A 140 -6.37 5.89 13.61
C GLU A 140 -7.54 5.74 14.57
N ILE A 141 -8.42 6.74 14.55
CA ILE A 141 -9.66 6.72 15.33
C ILE A 141 -10.82 6.50 14.36
N LEU A 142 -11.62 5.49 14.66
CA LEU A 142 -12.84 5.21 13.91
C LEU A 142 -13.88 6.31 14.19
N THR A 143 -14.39 6.92 13.12
CA THR A 143 -15.45 7.94 13.23
C THR A 143 -16.75 7.39 12.68
N ILE A 144 -17.78 7.28 13.52
CA ILE A 144 -19.12 6.89 13.09
C ILE A 144 -19.78 8.10 12.41
N ALA A 145 -20.28 7.92 11.20
CA ALA A 145 -20.93 8.97 10.43
C ALA A 145 -22.44 8.79 10.40
N ASP A 146 -23.19 9.79 10.87
CA ASP A 146 -24.65 9.80 10.82
C ASP A 146 -25.18 9.78 9.38
N ASN A 147 -24.42 10.36 8.44
CA ASN A 147 -24.73 10.43 7.00
C ASN A 147 -24.00 9.36 6.18
N PHE A 148 -23.66 8.22 6.77
CA PHE A 148 -22.89 7.14 6.11
C PHE A 148 -23.48 6.72 4.77
N ASP A 149 -24.80 6.56 4.67
CA ASP A 149 -25.47 6.16 3.42
C ASP A 149 -25.32 7.21 2.29
N GLU A 150 -25.20 8.49 2.65
CA GLU A 150 -24.93 9.57 1.69
C GLU A 150 -23.48 9.49 1.21
N LEU A 151 -22.53 9.36 2.13
CA LEU A 151 -21.10 9.22 1.82
C LEU A 151 -20.80 7.97 0.99
N CYS A 152 -21.61 6.91 1.12
CA CYS A 152 -21.51 5.74 0.25
C CYS A 152 -21.81 6.03 -1.22
N LYS A 153 -22.35 7.18 -1.61
CA LYS A 153 -22.57 7.53 -3.01
C LYS A 153 -21.33 7.99 -3.71
N ASP A 154 -20.36 8.49 -2.95
CA ASP A 154 -19.07 8.95 -3.48
C ASP A 154 -18.22 7.79 -4.04
N ASP A 155 -17.13 8.13 -4.72
CA ASP A 155 -16.07 7.19 -5.07
C ASP A 155 -15.47 6.63 -3.77
N ILE A 156 -15.57 5.33 -3.54
CA ILE A 156 -14.98 4.64 -2.40
C ILE A 156 -13.94 3.66 -2.93
N TYR A 157 -12.72 3.72 -2.41
CA TYR A 157 -11.62 2.87 -2.87
C TYR A 157 -11.42 1.63 -2.02
N GLN A 158 -11.92 1.66 -0.78
CA GLN A 158 -11.74 0.56 0.16
C GLN A 158 -12.90 0.53 1.15
N ILE A 159 -13.42 -0.67 1.41
CA ILE A 159 -14.32 -0.98 2.52
C ILE A 159 -13.54 -1.87 3.48
N MET A 160 -13.53 -1.51 4.77
CA MET A 160 -12.88 -2.29 5.81
C MET A 160 -13.92 -2.86 6.75
N CYS A 161 -13.73 -4.09 7.18
CA CYS A 161 -14.61 -4.74 8.15
C CYS A 161 -13.86 -5.76 9.01
N SER A 162 -14.36 -6.00 10.21
CA SER A 162 -13.93 -7.15 10.99
C SER A 162 -14.48 -8.42 10.37
N CYS A 163 -13.63 -9.42 10.15
CA CYS A 163 -14.04 -10.72 9.62
C CYS A 163 -12.96 -11.78 9.82
N ARG A 164 -13.30 -13.02 9.49
CA ARG A 164 -12.38 -14.15 9.38
C ARG A 164 -12.36 -14.63 7.93
N LYS A 165 -11.33 -15.35 7.56
CA LYS A 165 -11.16 -15.86 6.19
C LYS A 165 -12.34 -16.72 5.72
N GLU A 166 -12.94 -17.47 6.62
CA GLU A 166 -14.10 -18.34 6.35
C GLU A 166 -15.38 -17.54 6.01
N GLU A 167 -15.40 -16.24 6.32
CA GLU A 167 -16.54 -15.33 6.05
C GLU A 167 -16.42 -14.62 4.69
N TYR A 168 -15.29 -14.73 3.97
CA TYR A 168 -15.01 -13.96 2.75
C TYR A 168 -16.04 -14.19 1.65
N ASP A 169 -16.43 -15.44 1.41
CA ASP A 169 -17.43 -15.78 0.40
C ASP A 169 -18.80 -15.15 0.72
N GLN A 170 -19.17 -15.09 2.01
CA GLN A 170 -20.40 -14.47 2.45
C GLN A 170 -20.36 -12.94 2.31
N ILE A 171 -19.21 -12.32 2.59
CA ILE A 171 -19.00 -10.87 2.41
C ILE A 171 -19.14 -10.50 0.93
N LEU A 172 -18.56 -11.29 0.03
CA LEU A 172 -18.55 -11.05 -1.40
C LEU A 172 -19.76 -11.62 -2.15
N GLU A 173 -20.71 -12.24 -1.45
CA GLU A 173 -21.90 -12.83 -2.10
C GLU A 173 -22.64 -11.79 -2.95
N GLY A 174 -22.81 -12.11 -4.25
CA GLY A 174 -23.51 -11.26 -5.21
C GLY A 174 -22.67 -10.08 -5.75
N THR A 175 -21.41 -9.98 -5.42
CA THR A 175 -20.46 -9.04 -6.06
C THR A 175 -19.80 -9.67 -7.29
N LYS A 176 -19.19 -8.86 -8.17
CA LYS A 176 -18.59 -9.33 -9.42
C LYS A 176 -17.17 -8.78 -9.65
N GLU A 177 -16.89 -7.59 -9.16
CA GLU A 177 -15.69 -6.84 -9.48
C GLU A 177 -14.94 -6.40 -8.20
N THR A 178 -15.05 -7.22 -7.15
CA THR A 178 -14.38 -6.96 -5.87
C THR A 178 -13.59 -8.17 -5.40
N GLN A 179 -12.58 -7.90 -4.61
CA GLN A 179 -11.75 -8.90 -3.94
C GLN A 179 -11.45 -8.47 -2.51
N ILE A 180 -11.03 -9.44 -1.70
CA ILE A 180 -10.55 -9.20 -0.33
C ILE A 180 -9.04 -9.33 -0.31
N THR A 181 -8.39 -8.36 0.34
CA THR A 181 -6.99 -8.44 0.77
C THR A 181 -6.93 -8.29 2.29
N ALA A 182 -6.00 -8.96 2.94
CA ALA A 182 -5.86 -8.88 4.40
C ALA A 182 -4.39 -9.07 4.80
N TRP A 183 -3.95 -8.22 5.70
CA TRP A 183 -2.66 -8.32 6.39
C TRP A 183 -2.84 -8.87 7.83
N TRP A 184 -4.05 -8.85 8.36
CA TRP A 184 -4.41 -9.36 9.69
C TRP A 184 -5.57 -10.36 9.56
N ASP A 185 -5.62 -11.37 10.44
CA ASP A 185 -6.58 -12.48 10.37
C ASP A 185 -7.97 -12.17 10.93
N LYS A 186 -8.17 -10.95 11.48
CA LYS A 186 -9.43 -10.54 12.11
C LYS A 186 -10.13 -9.37 11.42
N ALA A 187 -9.53 -8.80 10.40
CA ALA A 187 -10.14 -7.77 9.57
C ALA A 187 -9.62 -7.86 8.15
N ALA A 188 -10.36 -7.30 7.22
CA ALA A 188 -10.01 -7.30 5.81
C ALA A 188 -10.40 -6.00 5.12
N ASP A 189 -9.67 -5.73 4.05
CA ASP A 189 -9.90 -4.68 3.09
C ASP A 189 -10.60 -5.25 1.86
N ILE A 190 -11.72 -4.69 1.48
CA ILE A 190 -12.44 -5.03 0.27
C ILE A 190 -12.13 -3.95 -0.76
N ILE A 191 -11.51 -4.35 -1.86
CA ILE A 191 -11.01 -3.47 -2.92
C ILE A 191 -11.54 -3.94 -4.27
N PRO A 192 -11.49 -3.12 -5.33
CA PRO A 192 -11.83 -3.55 -6.68
C PRO A 192 -10.98 -4.74 -7.16
N LEU A 193 -11.56 -5.64 -7.95
CA LEU A 193 -10.92 -6.88 -8.41
C LEU A 193 -9.62 -6.65 -9.18
N ASN A 194 -9.54 -5.61 -9.99
CA ASN A 194 -8.35 -5.29 -10.80
C ASN A 194 -7.42 -4.29 -10.10
N CYS A 195 -7.51 -4.20 -8.78
CA CYS A 195 -6.59 -3.46 -7.92
C CYS A 195 -5.67 -4.43 -7.18
N GLY A 196 -4.67 -3.88 -6.56
CA GLY A 196 -3.60 -4.56 -5.84
C GLY A 196 -2.31 -3.79 -6.03
N LYS A 197 -1.39 -3.92 -5.10
CA LYS A 197 -0.12 -3.19 -5.17
C LYS A 197 0.68 -3.53 -6.45
N GLY A 198 0.56 -4.76 -6.97
CA GLY A 198 1.21 -5.17 -8.21
C GLY A 198 0.68 -4.44 -9.44
N ASN A 199 -0.64 -4.33 -9.59
CA ASN A 199 -1.26 -3.59 -10.68
C ASN A 199 -0.92 -2.09 -10.64
N ALA A 200 -0.88 -1.52 -9.43
CA ALA A 200 -0.48 -0.13 -9.24
C ALA A 200 0.99 0.11 -9.60
N VAL A 201 1.89 -0.82 -9.24
CA VAL A 201 3.31 -0.80 -9.68
C VAL A 201 3.40 -0.79 -11.20
N ASN A 202 2.68 -1.68 -11.90
CA ASN A 202 2.68 -1.71 -13.36
C ASN A 202 2.20 -0.38 -13.95
N ALA A 203 1.13 0.21 -13.42
CA ALA A 203 0.63 1.52 -13.88
C ALA A 203 1.69 2.64 -13.70
N VAL A 204 2.47 2.60 -12.60
CA VAL A 204 3.56 3.56 -12.37
C VAL A 204 4.72 3.32 -13.33
N LEU A 205 5.12 2.07 -13.55
CA LEU A 205 6.18 1.72 -14.52
C LEU A 205 5.80 2.18 -15.93
N ASP A 206 4.57 1.92 -16.35
CA ASP A 206 4.04 2.38 -17.64
C ASP A 206 4.03 3.91 -17.76
N TYR A 207 3.64 4.61 -16.68
CA TYR A 207 3.62 6.07 -16.66
C TYR A 207 5.00 6.70 -16.87
N TYR A 208 6.06 6.09 -16.31
CA TYR A 208 7.43 6.57 -16.46
C TYR A 208 8.17 5.95 -17.65
N GLY A 209 7.61 4.91 -18.28
CA GLY A 209 8.26 4.16 -19.35
C GLY A 209 9.44 3.33 -18.85
N PHE A 210 9.37 2.84 -17.60
CA PHE A 210 10.41 1.99 -17.02
C PHE A 210 10.07 0.51 -17.22
N SER A 211 11.09 -0.32 -17.37
CA SER A 211 10.93 -1.78 -17.32
C SER A 211 10.94 -2.27 -15.87
N LYS A 212 10.43 -3.47 -15.64
CA LYS A 212 10.43 -4.06 -14.30
C LYS A 212 11.85 -4.29 -13.76
N GLU A 213 12.83 -4.53 -14.63
CA GLU A 213 14.25 -4.73 -14.30
C GLU A 213 14.89 -3.46 -13.72
N GLU A 214 14.31 -2.28 -14.00
CA GLU A 214 14.72 -0.99 -13.46
C GLU A 214 14.05 -0.63 -12.13
N ALA A 215 13.25 -1.56 -11.58
CA ALA A 215 12.48 -1.38 -10.37
C ALA A 215 12.88 -2.37 -9.26
N ILE A 216 12.87 -1.88 -8.03
CA ILE A 216 13.03 -2.67 -6.80
C ILE A 216 11.83 -2.40 -5.88
N ALA A 217 11.41 -3.42 -5.13
CA ALA A 217 10.34 -3.26 -4.14
C ALA A 217 10.70 -3.94 -2.82
N PHE A 218 10.21 -3.38 -1.71
CA PHE A 218 10.35 -3.91 -0.35
C PHE A 218 8.98 -4.05 0.28
N GLY A 219 8.71 -5.22 0.90
CA GLY A 219 7.44 -5.51 1.54
C GLY A 219 7.52 -6.66 2.53
N ASP A 220 6.54 -6.79 3.42
CA ASP A 220 6.48 -7.87 4.42
C ASP A 220 5.12 -8.56 4.51
N GLY A 221 4.05 -7.90 4.05
CA GLY A 221 2.69 -8.41 4.10
C GLY A 221 2.31 -9.29 2.91
N LYS A 222 1.25 -10.09 3.05
CA LYS A 222 0.70 -10.89 1.94
C LYS A 222 0.19 -10.03 0.80
N ASN A 223 -0.30 -8.82 1.09
CA ASN A 223 -0.71 -7.83 0.10
C ASN A 223 0.46 -7.22 -0.69
N ASP A 224 1.71 -7.51 -0.29
CA ASP A 224 2.92 -7.08 -1.02
C ASP A 224 3.39 -8.10 -2.06
N ILE A 225 2.92 -9.35 -2.00
CA ILE A 225 3.39 -10.42 -2.88
C ILE A 225 3.34 -9.98 -4.35
N GLU A 226 2.20 -9.46 -4.80
CA GLU A 226 2.03 -9.00 -6.18
C GLU A 226 2.99 -7.83 -6.51
N MET A 227 3.27 -6.94 -5.58
CA MET A 227 4.23 -5.85 -5.75
C MET A 227 5.66 -6.39 -5.92
N LEU A 228 6.05 -7.35 -5.07
CA LEU A 228 7.38 -7.97 -5.13
C LEU A 228 7.60 -8.73 -6.44
N GLU A 229 6.54 -9.30 -7.03
CA GLU A 229 6.57 -10.02 -8.31
C GLU A 229 6.51 -9.09 -9.53
N ALA A 230 5.95 -7.90 -9.38
CA ALA A 230 5.81 -6.93 -10.47
C ALA A 230 7.11 -6.22 -10.82
N VAL A 231 8.15 -6.31 -10.00
CA VAL A 231 9.45 -5.67 -10.19
C VAL A 231 10.56 -6.68 -10.50
N GLY A 232 11.69 -6.21 -11.02
CA GLY A 232 12.86 -7.06 -11.28
C GLY A 232 13.54 -7.55 -10.01
N THR A 233 13.45 -6.80 -8.92
CA THR A 233 14.02 -7.19 -7.62
C THR A 233 13.02 -6.96 -6.51
N GLY A 234 12.20 -7.96 -6.23
CA GLY A 234 11.33 -7.98 -5.04
C GLY A 234 12.10 -8.45 -3.82
N VAL A 235 12.08 -7.69 -2.74
CA VAL A 235 12.81 -7.94 -1.49
C VAL A 235 11.80 -8.11 -0.35
N ALA A 236 11.72 -9.30 0.21
CA ALA A 236 10.94 -9.54 1.42
C ALA A 236 11.72 -9.08 2.66
N MET A 237 11.02 -8.44 3.59
CA MET A 237 11.60 -8.11 4.89
C MET A 237 11.83 -9.38 5.73
N GLY A 238 12.82 -9.35 6.61
CA GLY A 238 13.13 -10.49 7.49
C GLY A 238 12.00 -10.89 8.45
N ASN A 239 11.14 -9.93 8.80
CA ASN A 239 9.91 -10.13 9.59
C ASN A 239 8.72 -10.66 8.77
N ALA A 240 8.81 -10.74 7.45
CA ALA A 240 7.75 -11.27 6.60
C ALA A 240 7.48 -12.76 6.88
N GLY A 241 6.27 -13.21 6.61
CA GLY A 241 5.91 -14.63 6.68
C GLY A 241 6.56 -15.45 5.57
N ASP A 242 6.61 -16.78 5.76
CA ASP A 242 7.28 -17.71 4.82
C ASP A 242 6.66 -17.63 3.40
N GLU A 243 5.36 -17.41 3.29
CA GLU A 243 4.66 -17.27 2.02
C GLU A 243 5.19 -16.07 1.21
N VAL A 244 5.42 -14.93 1.87
CA VAL A 244 5.96 -13.72 1.23
C VAL A 244 7.43 -13.93 0.85
N LYS A 245 8.23 -14.49 1.77
CA LYS A 245 9.64 -14.81 1.54
C LYS A 245 9.85 -15.76 0.36
N ALA A 246 8.96 -16.74 0.21
CA ALA A 246 9.03 -17.72 -0.88
C ALA A 246 8.77 -17.10 -2.28
N ARG A 247 8.12 -15.95 -2.35
CA ARG A 247 7.77 -15.25 -3.60
C ARG A 247 8.71 -14.09 -3.93
N ALA A 248 9.60 -13.74 -3.00
CA ALA A 248 10.56 -12.66 -3.20
C ALA A 248 11.84 -13.16 -3.87
N ALA A 249 12.48 -12.30 -4.65
CA ALA A 249 13.80 -12.57 -5.25
C ALA A 249 14.94 -12.52 -4.24
N ALA A 250 14.75 -11.78 -3.13
CA ALA A 250 15.72 -11.66 -2.04
C ALA A 250 15.01 -11.45 -0.70
N ILE A 251 15.75 -11.69 0.37
CA ILE A 251 15.30 -11.43 1.75
C ILE A 251 16.31 -10.50 2.39
N CYS A 252 15.86 -9.42 3.02
CA CYS A 252 16.70 -8.53 3.81
C CYS A 252 16.53 -8.79 5.31
N ARG A 253 17.20 -7.99 6.15
CA ARG A 253 16.99 -8.02 7.61
C ARG A 253 15.57 -7.55 7.95
N PRO A 254 15.08 -7.87 9.17
CA PRO A 254 13.78 -7.38 9.62
C PRO A 254 13.79 -5.84 9.79
N VAL A 255 12.59 -5.25 9.84
CA VAL A 255 12.41 -3.80 10.02
C VAL A 255 13.04 -3.29 11.32
N GLU A 256 13.04 -4.12 12.37
CA GLU A 256 13.68 -3.83 13.66
C GLU A 256 15.19 -3.61 13.56
N GLU A 257 15.82 -4.18 12.52
CA GLU A 257 17.26 -4.12 12.24
C GLU A 257 17.60 -3.23 11.03
N ASP A 258 16.73 -2.28 10.67
CA ASP A 258 16.92 -1.39 9.51
C ASP A 258 17.15 -2.14 8.19
N GLY A 259 16.35 -3.17 7.90
CA GLY A 259 16.55 -4.09 6.78
C GLY A 259 16.73 -3.42 5.44
N VAL A 260 15.91 -2.38 5.13
CA VAL A 260 16.02 -1.60 3.90
C VAL A 260 17.38 -0.92 3.77
N TYR A 261 17.87 -0.28 4.84
CA TYR A 261 19.16 0.40 4.83
C TYR A 261 20.31 -0.57 4.54
N TYR A 262 20.38 -1.67 5.29
CA TYR A 262 21.48 -2.62 5.12
C TYR A 262 21.45 -3.32 3.77
N TYR A 263 20.26 -3.66 3.26
CA TYR A 263 20.13 -4.23 1.92
C TYR A 263 20.63 -3.26 0.84
N CYS A 264 20.20 -2.01 0.90
CA CYS A 264 20.64 -0.99 -0.05
C CYS A 264 22.16 -0.75 -0.01
N LEU A 265 22.75 -0.83 1.19
CA LEU A 265 24.20 -0.71 1.38
C LEU A 265 24.95 -1.92 0.79
N GLU A 266 24.52 -3.14 1.12
CA GLU A 266 25.11 -4.40 0.66
C GLU A 266 25.03 -4.57 -0.88
N LYS A 267 23.98 -4.01 -1.49
CA LYS A 267 23.79 -4.01 -2.95
C LYS A 267 24.38 -2.78 -3.65
N ASN A 268 25.11 -1.93 -2.95
CA ASN A 268 25.72 -0.69 -3.48
C ASN A 268 24.68 0.30 -4.07
N LEU A 269 23.41 0.16 -3.71
CA LEU A 269 22.36 1.12 -4.08
C LEU A 269 22.56 2.46 -3.36
N ILE A 270 23.18 2.45 -2.18
CA ILE A 270 23.62 3.63 -1.44
C ILE A 270 25.08 3.46 -1.04
N THR A 271 25.74 4.57 -0.67
CA THR A 271 27.09 4.53 -0.10
C THR A 271 26.99 4.56 1.43
N GLY A 272 27.81 3.77 2.10
CA GLY A 272 28.02 3.86 3.55
C GLY A 272 28.55 5.24 3.96
N ILE A 273 28.38 5.56 5.22
CA ILE A 273 28.98 6.77 5.85
C ILE A 273 30.40 6.46 6.20
#